data_76409329edee4e9c189375375dc5e087
#
_entry.id   76409329edee4e9c189375375dc5e087
#
_cell.length_a   1.000
_cell.length_b   1.000
_cell.length_c   1.000
_cell.angle_alpha   90.00
_cell.angle_beta   90.00
_cell.angle_gamma   90.00
#
_symmetry.space_group_name_H-M   'P 1'
#
loop_
_entity.id
_entity.type
_entity.pdbx_description
1 polymer ?
#
loop_
_entity_poly.entity_id
_entity_poly.type
_entity_poly.pdbx_seq_one_letter_code
_entity_poly.pdbx_strand_id
1 'polypeptide(L)'
;TGKTTVALDAIINQKGNGVSCIYVAIGQKESTVAQIVRRLEEHGALEYTIIVSAAAAEAAALQFLAPYTGVTMGEYFRDNARHGLIVYDDLSKHAVAYREMSLILRRPPGREAYPGDVFYIHSRLLERAAKVCDEDGAGSLTALPIIETQAGDVAAYIPTNVISITDGQ
;
A
#
# COMPACT_ATOMS: atom_id res chain seq x y z
N THR A 1 -13.46 0.51 -10.60
CA THR A 1 -13.11 -0.87 -10.92
C THR A 1 -11.85 -0.91 -11.76
N GLY A 2 -11.06 -1.99 -11.64
CA GLY A 2 -9.83 -2.16 -12.42
C GLY A 2 -8.54 -1.67 -11.76
N LYS A 3 -8.58 -1.00 -10.61
CA LYS A 3 -7.38 -0.51 -9.91
C LYS A 3 -6.39 -1.63 -9.59
N THR A 4 -6.86 -2.69 -8.99
CA THR A 4 -6.04 -3.88 -8.66
C THR A 4 -5.44 -4.50 -9.92
N THR A 5 -6.22 -4.55 -11.02
CA THR A 5 -5.74 -5.09 -12.30
C THR A 5 -4.56 -4.26 -12.84
N VAL A 6 -4.67 -2.94 -12.83
CA VAL A 6 -3.57 -2.03 -13.25
C VAL A 6 -2.33 -2.24 -12.40
N ALA A 7 -2.51 -2.35 -11.07
CA ALA A 7 -1.39 -2.59 -10.16
C ALA A 7 -0.71 -3.95 -10.39
N LEU A 8 -1.50 -5.00 -10.64
CA LEU A 8 -0.95 -6.32 -10.97
C LEU A 8 -0.23 -6.33 -12.31
N ASP A 9 -0.75 -5.63 -13.30
CA ASP A 9 -0.10 -5.50 -14.60
C ASP A 9 1.23 -4.74 -14.46
N ALA A 10 1.31 -3.73 -13.61
CA ALA A 10 2.55 -3.04 -13.30
C ALA A 10 3.60 -4.00 -12.68
N ILE A 11 3.19 -4.88 -11.78
CA ILE A 11 4.07 -5.90 -11.19
C ILE A 11 4.51 -6.91 -12.26
N ILE A 12 3.59 -7.45 -13.03
CA ILE A 12 3.87 -8.45 -14.07
C ILE A 12 4.86 -7.90 -15.10
N ASN A 13 4.74 -6.64 -15.47
CA ASN A 13 5.60 -5.98 -16.45
C ASN A 13 7.02 -5.68 -15.92
N GLN A 14 7.29 -5.93 -14.64
CA GLN A 14 8.65 -5.80 -14.10
C GLN A 14 9.53 -7.03 -14.34
N LYS A 15 9.02 -8.07 -14.97
CA LYS A 15 9.78 -9.27 -15.28
C LYS A 15 11.06 -8.95 -16.05
N GLY A 16 12.19 -9.36 -15.52
CA GLY A 16 13.50 -9.12 -16.13
C GLY A 16 14.09 -7.72 -15.91
N ASN A 17 13.39 -6.83 -15.24
CA ASN A 17 13.86 -5.45 -14.98
C ASN A 17 14.70 -5.32 -13.69
N GLY A 18 14.87 -6.39 -12.93
CA GLY A 18 15.61 -6.34 -11.67
C GLY A 18 14.88 -5.60 -10.54
N VAL A 19 13.58 -5.39 -10.66
CA VAL A 19 12.76 -4.72 -9.66
C VAL A 19 12.13 -5.77 -8.75
N SER A 20 12.29 -5.59 -7.43
CA SER A 20 11.61 -6.40 -6.42
C SER A 20 10.24 -5.78 -6.12
N CYS A 21 9.18 -6.55 -6.26
CA CYS A 21 7.83 -6.06 -6.05
C CYS A 21 7.27 -6.51 -4.70
N ILE A 22 6.45 -5.67 -4.09
CA ILE A 22 5.73 -5.97 -2.84
C ILE A 22 4.27 -5.62 -3.06
N TYR A 23 3.41 -6.60 -2.89
CA TYR A 23 1.97 -6.40 -2.92
C TYR A 23 1.43 -6.49 -1.49
N VAL A 24 0.88 -5.39 -1.00
CA VAL A 24 0.27 -5.32 0.33
C VAL A 24 -1.24 -5.36 0.19
N ALA A 25 -1.85 -6.47 0.59
CA ALA A 25 -3.30 -6.65 0.64
C ALA A 25 -3.81 -6.28 2.03
N ILE A 26 -4.63 -5.25 2.13
CA ILE A 26 -5.16 -4.72 3.38
C ILE A 26 -6.67 -4.90 3.41
N GLY A 27 -7.17 -5.68 4.35
CA GLY A 27 -8.61 -5.90 4.53
C GLY A 27 -9.30 -6.59 3.35
N GLN A 28 -8.57 -7.31 2.53
CA GLN A 28 -9.08 -8.09 1.42
C GLN A 28 -9.64 -9.44 1.89
N LYS A 29 -10.57 -10.00 1.13
CA LYS A 29 -11.00 -11.39 1.34
C LYS A 29 -9.86 -12.34 0.98
N GLU A 30 -9.68 -13.41 1.76
CA GLU A 30 -8.65 -14.42 1.50
C GLU A 30 -8.77 -15.01 0.09
N SER A 31 -10.00 -15.25 -0.41
CA SER A 31 -10.25 -15.73 -1.76
C SER A 31 -9.73 -14.77 -2.84
N THR A 32 -9.84 -13.46 -2.61
CA THR A 32 -9.33 -12.43 -3.51
C THR A 32 -7.81 -12.46 -3.55
N VAL A 33 -7.17 -12.56 -2.38
CA VAL A 33 -5.71 -12.66 -2.28
C VAL A 33 -5.21 -13.93 -2.97
N ALA A 34 -5.89 -15.07 -2.78
CA ALA A 34 -5.55 -16.32 -3.45
C ALA A 34 -5.61 -16.20 -4.99
N GLN A 35 -6.60 -15.49 -5.52
CA GLN A 35 -6.71 -15.23 -6.97
C GLN A 35 -5.56 -14.36 -7.48
N ILE A 36 -5.17 -13.35 -6.71
CA ILE A 36 -4.04 -12.47 -7.03
C ILE A 36 -2.73 -13.27 -7.06
N VAL A 37 -2.48 -14.08 -6.04
CA VAL A 37 -1.30 -14.95 -5.98
C VAL A 37 -1.25 -15.88 -7.20
N ARG A 38 -2.36 -16.54 -7.53
CA ARG A 38 -2.44 -17.41 -8.71
C ARG A 38 -2.14 -16.67 -10.00
N ARG A 39 -2.70 -15.46 -10.18
CA ARG A 39 -2.43 -14.66 -11.37
C ARG A 39 -0.96 -14.26 -11.49
N LEU A 40 -0.33 -13.89 -10.39
CA LEU A 40 1.12 -13.59 -10.37
C LEU A 40 1.96 -14.83 -10.66
N GLU A 41 1.57 -15.98 -10.12
CA GLU A 41 2.24 -17.26 -10.37
C GLU A 41 2.17 -17.66 -11.84
N GLU A 42 0.98 -17.57 -12.45
CA GLU A 42 0.75 -17.89 -13.88
C GLU A 42 1.64 -17.07 -14.83
N HIS A 43 2.01 -15.85 -14.44
CA HIS A 43 2.89 -14.96 -15.20
C HIS A 43 4.35 -15.02 -14.75
N GLY A 44 4.70 -15.91 -13.83
CA GLY A 44 6.05 -16.03 -13.29
C GLY A 44 6.50 -14.85 -12.44
N ALA A 45 5.56 -14.03 -11.96
CA ALA A 45 5.85 -12.83 -11.20
C ALA A 45 6.14 -13.09 -9.71
N LEU A 46 5.79 -14.26 -9.18
CA LEU A 46 6.09 -14.60 -7.78
C LEU A 46 7.60 -14.74 -7.51
N GLU A 47 8.40 -14.97 -8.51
CA GLU A 47 9.87 -15.06 -8.36
C GLU A 47 10.50 -13.78 -7.84
N TYR A 48 9.87 -12.62 -8.10
CA TYR A 48 10.37 -11.31 -7.68
C TYR A 48 9.33 -10.52 -6.86
N THR A 49 8.26 -11.16 -6.40
CA THR A 49 7.17 -10.49 -5.66
C THR A 49 7.00 -11.06 -4.27
N ILE A 50 6.94 -10.19 -3.28
CA ILE A 50 6.58 -10.49 -1.90
C ILE A 50 5.12 -10.09 -1.69
N ILE A 51 4.34 -10.97 -1.06
CA ILE A 51 2.94 -10.68 -0.71
C ILE A 51 2.83 -10.53 0.80
N VAL A 52 2.33 -9.38 1.22
CA VAL A 52 2.01 -9.09 2.62
C VAL A 52 0.50 -8.95 2.71
N SER A 53 -0.15 -9.81 3.48
CA SER A 53 -1.60 -9.84 3.57
C SER A 53 -2.06 -9.74 5.02
N ALA A 54 -3.02 -8.84 5.26
CA ALA A 54 -3.83 -8.81 6.46
C ALA A 54 -5.30 -8.89 6.01
N ALA A 55 -5.90 -10.05 6.19
CA ALA A 55 -7.25 -10.35 5.71
C ALA A 55 -8.32 -9.52 6.44
N ALA A 56 -9.51 -9.39 5.81
CA ALA A 56 -10.63 -8.65 6.39
C ALA A 56 -11.11 -9.22 7.74
N ALA A 57 -10.90 -10.52 7.97
CA ALA A 57 -11.26 -11.19 9.22
C ALA A 57 -10.22 -10.99 10.34
N GLU A 58 -9.05 -10.47 10.03
CA GLU A 58 -8.02 -10.25 11.03
C GLU A 58 -8.27 -8.97 11.84
N ALA A 59 -7.64 -8.90 13.02
CA ALA A 59 -7.74 -7.74 13.89
C ALA A 59 -7.30 -6.45 13.17
N ALA A 60 -7.98 -5.34 13.46
CA ALA A 60 -7.66 -4.03 12.89
C ALA A 60 -6.18 -3.63 13.06
N ALA A 61 -5.56 -4.03 14.18
CA ALA A 61 -4.15 -3.78 14.43
C ALA A 61 -3.23 -4.43 13.38
N LEU A 62 -3.53 -5.64 12.93
CA LEU A 62 -2.76 -6.33 11.90
C LEU A 62 -2.96 -5.67 10.52
N GLN A 63 -4.18 -5.27 10.21
CA GLN A 63 -4.48 -4.52 8.99
C GLN A 63 -3.75 -3.17 8.99
N PHE A 64 -3.66 -2.51 10.13
CA PHE A 64 -2.91 -1.28 10.30
C PHE A 64 -1.40 -1.47 10.09
N LEU A 65 -0.82 -2.56 10.61
CA LEU A 65 0.62 -2.84 10.52
C LEU A 65 1.07 -3.30 9.13
N ALA A 66 0.21 -3.94 8.36
CA ALA A 66 0.56 -4.57 7.08
C ALA A 66 1.32 -3.64 6.10
N PRO A 67 0.87 -2.40 5.81
CA PRO A 67 1.59 -1.54 4.88
C PRO A 67 2.95 -1.10 5.44
N TYR A 68 3.10 -0.91 6.74
CA TYR A 68 4.39 -0.58 7.36
C TYR A 68 5.36 -1.75 7.29
N THR A 69 4.89 -2.96 7.45
CA THR A 69 5.68 -4.18 7.24
C THR A 69 6.17 -4.25 5.80
N GLY A 70 5.27 -4.06 4.84
CA GLY A 70 5.61 -4.09 3.41
C GLY A 70 6.62 -3.02 3.02
N VAL A 71 6.43 -1.78 3.45
CA VAL A 71 7.35 -0.68 3.11
C VAL A 71 8.72 -0.85 3.74
N THR A 72 8.82 -1.46 4.91
CA THR A 72 10.11 -1.78 5.53
C THR A 72 10.91 -2.79 4.69
N MET A 73 10.22 -3.78 4.11
CA MET A 73 10.84 -4.69 3.14
C MET A 73 11.28 -3.97 1.87
N GLY A 74 10.48 -3.03 1.39
CA GLY A 74 10.82 -2.18 0.24
C GLY A 74 12.04 -1.29 0.48
N GLU A 75 12.15 -0.73 1.67
CA GLU A 75 13.32 0.07 2.07
C GLU A 75 14.61 -0.75 2.09
N TYR A 76 14.52 -2.02 2.45
CA TYR A 76 15.69 -2.91 2.37
C TYR A 76 16.28 -2.93 0.95
N PHE A 77 15.46 -3.05 -0.07
CA PHE A 77 15.92 -3.03 -1.46
C PHE A 77 16.46 -1.66 -1.85
N ARG A 78 15.74 -0.59 -1.53
CA ARG A 78 16.16 0.79 -1.78
C ARG A 78 17.52 1.09 -1.16
N ASP A 79 17.73 0.72 0.10
CA ASP A 79 18.95 1.04 0.86
C ASP A 79 20.14 0.14 0.47
N ASN A 80 19.90 -0.94 -0.26
CA ASN A 80 20.93 -1.84 -0.78
C ASN A 80 21.16 -1.68 -2.29
N ALA A 81 21.01 -0.47 -2.81
CA ALA A 81 21.25 -0.12 -4.21
C ALA A 81 20.38 -0.90 -5.21
N ARG A 82 19.18 -1.32 -4.79
CA ARG A 82 18.21 -2.05 -5.61
C ARG A 82 16.96 -1.19 -5.84
N HIS A 83 16.08 -1.70 -6.66
CA HIS A 83 14.82 -1.02 -6.98
C HIS A 83 13.63 -1.83 -6.50
N GLY A 84 12.70 -1.16 -5.82
CA GLY A 84 11.47 -1.76 -5.32
C GLY A 84 10.23 -1.07 -5.89
N LEU A 85 9.17 -1.85 -6.06
CA LEU A 85 7.82 -1.38 -6.37
C LEU A 85 6.87 -1.94 -5.31
N ILE A 86 6.19 -1.07 -4.59
CA ILE A 86 5.21 -1.46 -3.58
C ILE A 86 3.80 -0.99 -3.96
N VAL A 87 2.85 -1.89 -3.84
CA VAL A 87 1.42 -1.62 -4.06
C VAL A 87 0.70 -1.75 -2.73
N TYR A 88 -0.10 -0.74 -2.38
CA TYR A 88 -0.99 -0.77 -1.22
C TYR A 88 -2.44 -0.94 -1.69
N ASP A 89 -3.02 -2.10 -1.49
CA ASP A 89 -4.38 -2.42 -1.92
C ASP A 89 -5.26 -2.82 -0.72
N ASP A 90 -5.97 -1.88 -0.07
CA ASP A 90 -5.96 -0.44 -0.36
C ASP A 90 -5.80 0.40 0.93
N LEU A 91 -5.46 1.65 0.77
CA LEU A 91 -5.29 2.58 1.89
C LEU A 91 -6.62 3.07 2.48
N SER A 92 -7.73 2.94 1.79
CA SER A 92 -9.06 3.23 2.35
C SER A 92 -9.38 2.25 3.47
N LYS A 93 -9.13 0.96 3.27
CA LYS A 93 -9.31 -0.06 4.32
C LYS A 93 -8.29 0.11 5.45
N HIS A 94 -7.09 0.52 5.15
CA HIS A 94 -6.08 0.89 6.16
C HIS A 94 -6.57 2.02 7.06
N ALA A 95 -7.14 3.07 6.49
CA ALA A 95 -7.72 4.17 7.25
C ALA A 95 -8.91 3.72 8.12
N VAL A 96 -9.76 2.84 7.61
CA VAL A 96 -10.88 2.26 8.37
C VAL A 96 -10.37 1.45 9.57
N ALA A 97 -9.34 0.63 9.38
CA ALA A 97 -8.71 -0.12 10.48
C ALA A 97 -8.15 0.81 11.56
N TYR A 98 -7.49 1.87 11.15
CA TYR A 98 -6.97 2.89 12.09
C TYR A 98 -8.07 3.63 12.83
N ARG A 99 -9.17 3.96 12.14
CA ARG A 99 -10.37 4.54 12.78
C ARG A 99 -10.96 3.61 13.83
N GLU A 100 -11.10 2.33 13.53
CA GLU A 100 -11.59 1.32 14.45
C GLU A 100 -10.74 1.24 15.72
N MET A 101 -9.42 1.13 15.56
CA MET A 101 -8.48 1.13 16.69
C MET A 101 -8.59 2.40 17.54
N SER A 102 -8.68 3.54 16.89
CA SER A 102 -8.75 4.84 17.57
C SER A 102 -10.04 5.02 18.35
N LEU A 103 -11.16 4.53 17.82
CA LEU A 103 -12.46 4.55 18.52
C LEU A 103 -12.46 3.60 19.74
N ILE A 104 -11.87 2.42 19.61
CA ILE A 104 -11.73 1.47 20.75
C ILE A 104 -10.87 2.11 21.86
N LEU A 105 -9.82 2.82 21.50
CA LEU A 105 -8.94 3.54 22.42
C LEU A 105 -9.55 4.86 22.92
N ARG A 106 -10.80 5.17 22.54
CA ARG A 106 -11.54 6.38 22.91
C ARG A 106 -10.82 7.68 22.52
N ARG A 107 -10.05 7.65 21.44
CA ARG A 107 -9.47 8.87 20.88
C ARG A 107 -10.60 9.72 20.25
N PRO A 108 -10.55 11.05 20.39
CA PRO A 108 -11.61 11.90 19.86
C PRO A 108 -11.68 11.81 18.33
N PRO A 109 -12.88 11.52 17.76
CA PRO A 109 -13.05 11.46 16.32
C PRO A 109 -13.08 12.87 15.71
N GLY A 110 -12.50 12.98 14.52
CA GLY A 110 -12.57 14.15 13.67
C GLY A 110 -13.53 13.97 12.49
N ARG A 111 -13.19 14.53 11.34
CA ARG A 111 -13.98 14.42 10.11
C ARG A 111 -14.19 12.97 9.72
N GLU A 112 -15.43 12.59 9.38
CA GLU A 112 -15.85 11.22 9.03
C GLU A 112 -15.48 10.18 10.11
N ALA A 113 -15.42 10.62 11.36
CA ALA A 113 -15.02 9.84 12.52
C ALA A 113 -13.56 9.33 12.49
N TYR A 114 -12.74 9.77 11.56
CA TYR A 114 -11.31 9.49 11.55
C TYR A 114 -10.58 10.27 12.64
N PRO A 115 -9.54 9.71 13.27
CA PRO A 115 -8.71 10.47 14.20
C PRO A 115 -7.96 11.59 13.48
N GLY A 116 -7.60 12.66 14.21
CA GLY A 116 -6.97 13.83 13.63
C GLY A 116 -5.62 13.60 12.95
N ASP A 117 -4.96 12.49 13.26
CA ASP A 117 -3.65 12.13 12.71
C ASP A 117 -3.70 11.11 11.55
N VAL A 118 -4.89 10.86 10.97
CA VAL A 118 -5.01 9.93 9.84
C VAL A 118 -4.20 10.38 8.62
N PHE A 119 -4.12 11.69 8.38
CA PHE A 119 -3.25 12.23 7.35
C PHE A 119 -1.78 11.87 7.61
N TYR A 120 -1.33 12.00 8.84
CA TYR A 120 0.04 11.71 9.23
C TYR A 120 0.41 10.24 9.05
N ILE A 121 -0.49 9.30 9.35
CA ILE A 121 -0.18 7.88 9.14
C ILE A 121 0.03 7.53 7.67
N HIS A 122 -0.70 8.19 6.76
CA HIS A 122 -0.52 7.98 5.32
C HIS A 122 0.69 8.75 4.78
N SER A 123 0.95 9.98 5.24
CA SER A 123 2.11 10.73 4.79
C SER A 123 3.42 10.06 5.20
N ARG A 124 3.56 9.62 6.45
CA ARG A 124 4.77 8.91 6.89
C ARG A 124 4.96 7.54 6.24
N LEU A 125 3.88 6.93 5.74
CA LEU A 125 3.96 5.69 4.97
C LEU A 125 4.44 5.96 3.54
N LEU A 126 3.80 6.90 2.84
CA LEU A 126 4.03 7.16 1.42
C LEU A 126 5.33 7.92 1.16
N GLU A 127 5.77 8.78 2.07
CA GLU A 127 7.05 9.51 1.98
C GLU A 127 8.29 8.60 2.12
N ARG A 128 8.10 7.35 2.53
CA ARG A 128 9.18 6.35 2.56
C ARG A 128 9.54 5.84 1.16
N ALA A 129 8.67 6.01 0.18
CA ALA A 129 8.98 5.79 -1.23
C ALA A 129 9.85 6.93 -1.73
N ALA A 130 11.08 6.60 -2.14
CA ALA A 130 12.08 7.61 -2.51
C ALA A 130 13.12 7.04 -3.48
N LYS A 131 13.79 7.94 -4.19
CA LYS A 131 15.00 7.66 -4.94
C LYS A 131 16.18 8.17 -4.13
N VAL A 132 17.11 7.28 -3.84
CA VAL A 132 18.36 7.60 -3.12
C VAL A 132 19.38 8.19 -4.10
N CYS A 133 20.27 9.05 -3.62
CA CYS A 133 21.28 9.67 -4.45
C CYS A 133 22.32 8.64 -4.95
N ASP A 134 23.07 9.02 -5.96
CA ASP A 134 24.05 8.12 -6.59
C ASP A 134 25.19 7.72 -5.64
N GLU A 135 25.56 8.62 -4.74
CA GLU A 135 26.59 8.38 -3.73
C GLU A 135 26.19 7.29 -2.73
N ASP A 136 24.89 7.15 -2.47
CA ASP A 136 24.31 6.15 -1.57
C ASP A 136 23.82 4.89 -2.30
N GLY A 137 24.20 4.70 -3.56
CA GLY A 137 23.93 3.51 -4.35
C GLY A 137 22.75 3.61 -5.32
N ALA A 138 22.09 4.77 -5.43
CA ALA A 138 21.03 5.05 -6.40
C ALA A 138 19.80 4.11 -6.31
N GLY A 139 19.57 3.44 -5.20
CA GLY A 139 18.39 2.61 -4.97
C GLY A 139 17.09 3.42 -5.03
N SER A 140 15.98 2.74 -5.28
CA SER A 140 14.67 3.41 -5.34
C SER A 140 13.55 2.54 -4.80
N LEU A 141 12.51 3.20 -4.33
CA LEU A 141 11.25 2.56 -3.95
C LEU A 141 10.10 3.41 -4.53
N THR A 142 9.34 2.80 -5.43
CA THR A 142 8.15 3.41 -6.04
C THR A 142 6.90 2.84 -5.39
N ALA A 143 5.97 3.68 -4.97
CA ALA A 143 4.72 3.28 -4.35
C ALA A 143 3.52 3.55 -5.27
N LEU A 144 2.63 2.57 -5.37
CA LEU A 144 1.33 2.68 -6.02
C LEU A 144 0.24 2.51 -4.96
N PRO A 145 -0.21 3.60 -4.33
CA PRO A 145 -1.32 3.53 -3.38
C PRO A 145 -2.66 3.43 -4.12
N ILE A 146 -3.49 2.50 -3.68
CA ILE A 146 -4.87 2.37 -4.16
C ILE A 146 -5.79 2.91 -3.08
N ILE A 147 -6.76 3.73 -3.50
CA ILE A 147 -7.84 4.21 -2.65
C ILE A 147 -9.18 3.94 -3.32
N GLU A 148 -10.20 3.70 -2.51
CA GLU A 148 -11.57 3.57 -2.97
C GLU A 148 -12.30 4.90 -2.86
N THR A 149 -13.05 5.25 -3.89
CA THR A 149 -14.00 6.35 -3.84
C THR A 149 -15.42 5.80 -3.82
N GLN A 150 -16.31 6.42 -3.06
CA GLN A 150 -17.73 6.11 -3.12
C GLN A 150 -18.41 7.01 -4.15
N ALA A 151 -19.08 6.40 -5.11
CA ALA A 151 -19.77 7.12 -6.20
C ALA A 151 -18.89 8.14 -6.96
N GLY A 152 -17.58 7.89 -7.04
CA GLY A 152 -16.65 8.80 -7.72
C GLY A 152 -16.29 10.07 -6.94
N ASP A 153 -16.63 10.16 -5.65
CA ASP A 153 -16.33 11.32 -4.82
C ASP A 153 -14.85 11.38 -4.44
N VAL A 154 -14.07 12.08 -5.27
CA VAL A 154 -12.65 12.34 -5.02
C VAL A 154 -12.42 13.45 -3.99
N ALA A 155 -13.46 14.17 -3.58
CA ALA A 155 -13.40 15.21 -2.56
C ALA A 155 -13.61 14.67 -1.13
N ALA A 156 -13.84 13.36 -0.97
CA ALA A 156 -13.91 12.71 0.33
C ALA A 156 -12.57 12.83 1.07
N TYR A 157 -12.60 12.61 2.39
CA TYR A 157 -11.47 12.92 3.25
C TYR A 157 -10.20 12.12 2.90
N ILE A 158 -10.30 10.80 2.82
CA ILE A 158 -9.13 9.96 2.55
C ILE A 158 -8.58 10.13 1.12
N PRO A 159 -9.40 10.14 0.05
CA PRO A 159 -8.93 10.45 -1.30
C PRO A 159 -8.19 11.78 -1.38
N THR A 160 -8.74 12.85 -0.80
CA THR A 160 -8.12 14.18 -0.78
C THR A 160 -6.76 14.18 -0.10
N ASN A 161 -6.64 13.49 1.04
CA ASN A 161 -5.38 13.36 1.77
C ASN A 161 -4.32 12.63 0.92
N VAL A 162 -4.67 11.52 0.31
CA VAL A 162 -3.71 10.74 -0.48
C VAL A 162 -3.28 11.49 -1.74
N ILE A 163 -4.20 12.15 -2.43
CA ILE A 163 -3.89 12.98 -3.59
C ILE A 163 -2.89 14.09 -3.23
N SER A 164 -3.06 14.72 -2.06
CA SER A 164 -2.15 15.79 -1.61
C SER A 164 -0.76 15.28 -1.19
N ILE A 165 -0.64 14.04 -0.77
CA ILE A 165 0.64 13.42 -0.39
C ILE A 165 1.41 12.95 -1.62
N THR A 166 0.72 12.40 -2.61
CA THR A 166 1.33 11.81 -3.81
C THR A 166 1.57 12.85 -4.90
N ASP A 167 2.57 12.60 -5.74
CA ASP A 167 2.84 13.37 -6.95
C ASP A 167 1.92 12.97 -8.12
N GLY A 168 1.07 11.96 -7.92
CA GLY A 168 0.14 11.43 -8.91
C GLY A 168 -1.21 12.15 -8.91
N GLN A 169 -2.04 11.79 -9.89
CA GLN A 169 -3.41 12.26 -10.03
C GLN A 169 -4.39 11.09 -9.93
#